data_70fb7fff980f3c1b0911516d1d68c8be
#
_entry.id   70fb7fff980f3c1b0911516d1d68c8be
#
_cell.length_a   1.000
_cell.length_b   1.000
_cell.length_c   1.000
_cell.angle_alpha   90.00
_cell.angle_beta   90.00
_cell.angle_gamma   90.00
#
_symmetry.space_group_name_H-M   'P 1'
#
loop_
_entity.id
_entity.type
_entity.pdbx_description
1 polymer ?
#
loop_
_entity_poly.entity_id
_entity_poly.type
_entity_poly.pdbx_seq_one_letter_code
_entity_poly.pdbx_strand_id
1 'polypeptide(L)'
;MEAASSSGTRAPGDLSRIGPLKPEYDAIVVGGGHNGLTTAAYLARAGLDVLLLERRHVLGGACVTEEVWPGARVSRCSYVVSMLQPKVVEDLELKRFGYHAVPLDPAYAAMTEEGPIFFFSQVERTVESIARYSPKDAAAYPEFEDLLERTASFLRPMLLREPPALGSRSPGDLAGLLREGARAAGLSKRDVNDMVRIFTMSVADLLDDWFEHDGLKGSIASTGVVGVWAGPRTPGTAYNLLHHALGELDGMPGVWGQVIGGMGAISESIARSAEAAGATVRTESDVAQINVRDGVVVGVTLAGGEEVRAPIVASGAHPKSTILDLVGSREFPDEVVTDIERYRSRGGSVKVNLVLSEAPRYDNVTPEEQQFLMRTGVSICPSIDYLEASWQDAVAGRPATLPYVEAELPSAVDSTLTDDDRWIMTMFTQYGPSEDSQWKDGDRERYGATCIDQLARFAPGFKDSVLEHEVLAPPDLERIFGLQGGSIFQGEQGMNQMAFMRPTPDMAQYSTPVAGLYLCGAGTHPGGGVTAASGHNAAQKILKDRRKNRLPWKRRSRAG
;
A
#
# COMPACT_ATOMS: atom_id res chain seq x y z
N MET A 1 -8.48 -27.94 43.33
CA MET A 1 -9.63 -27.18 42.81
C MET A 1 -9.24 -25.71 42.83
N GLU A 2 -8.62 -25.25 41.78
CA GLU A 2 -8.34 -23.83 41.53
C GLU A 2 -8.81 -23.52 40.14
N ALA A 3 -9.65 -22.48 40.06
CA ALA A 3 -10.32 -22.09 38.84
C ALA A 3 -9.34 -21.38 37.89
N ALA A 4 -9.11 -21.94 36.72
CA ALA A 4 -8.44 -21.27 35.62
C ALA A 4 -9.33 -20.14 35.10
N SER A 5 -8.86 -18.92 35.21
CA SER A 5 -9.48 -17.73 34.63
C SER A 5 -9.49 -17.87 33.11
N SER A 6 -10.66 -17.96 32.53
CA SER A 6 -10.88 -17.91 31.10
C SER A 6 -10.48 -16.52 30.55
N SER A 7 -9.36 -16.43 29.87
CA SER A 7 -9.06 -15.30 28.99
C SER A 7 -10.00 -15.37 27.77
N GLY A 8 -11.10 -14.64 27.85
CA GLY A 8 -12.05 -14.52 26.75
C GLY A 8 -11.39 -13.93 25.51
N THR A 9 -11.24 -14.75 24.49
CA THR A 9 -11.00 -14.27 23.12
C THR A 9 -12.24 -13.50 22.66
N ARG A 10 -12.11 -12.17 22.56
CA ARG A 10 -13.15 -11.31 21.95
C ARG A 10 -13.37 -11.73 20.51
N ALA A 11 -14.65 -11.83 20.12
CA ALA A 11 -15.05 -12.09 18.74
C ALA A 11 -14.54 -10.98 17.80
N PRO A 12 -14.22 -11.28 16.52
CA PRO A 12 -13.92 -10.26 15.53
C PRO A 12 -15.18 -9.41 15.31
N GLY A 13 -15.17 -8.14 15.70
CA GLY A 13 -16.27 -7.21 15.48
C GLY A 13 -16.65 -6.26 16.63
N ASP A 14 -16.27 -6.55 17.87
CA ASP A 14 -16.62 -5.70 19.02
C ASP A 14 -15.36 -5.06 19.62
N LEU A 15 -14.85 -4.04 18.92
CA LEU A 15 -13.74 -3.23 19.40
C LEU A 15 -14.16 -1.75 19.40
N SER A 16 -15.13 -1.39 20.24
CA SER A 16 -15.35 0.02 20.56
C SER A 16 -14.10 0.52 21.33
N ARG A 17 -13.13 1.01 20.56
CA ARG A 17 -11.93 1.70 21.07
C ARG A 17 -12.30 3.13 21.45
N ILE A 18 -13.39 3.28 22.20
CA ILE A 18 -13.92 4.54 22.70
C ILE A 18 -13.73 4.53 24.22
N GLY A 19 -12.71 5.23 24.71
CA GLY A 19 -12.43 5.33 26.12
C GLY A 19 -12.03 6.75 26.50
N PRO A 20 -12.03 7.11 27.80
CA PRO A 20 -11.58 8.43 28.25
C PRO A 20 -10.10 8.61 27.90
N LEU A 21 -9.75 9.82 27.43
CA LEU A 21 -8.36 10.21 27.15
C LEU A 21 -7.68 10.70 28.44
N LYS A 22 -6.38 10.41 28.53
CA LYS A 22 -5.51 11.13 29.46
C LYS A 22 -5.27 12.55 28.92
N PRO A 23 -5.07 13.55 29.79
CA PRO A 23 -4.79 14.91 29.34
C PRO A 23 -3.41 15.06 28.68
N GLU A 24 -2.52 14.06 28.83
CA GLU A 24 -1.15 14.11 28.34
C GLU A 24 -0.61 12.70 28.07
N TYR A 25 0.14 12.55 26.96
CA TYR A 25 0.87 11.36 26.54
C TYR A 25 2.32 11.71 26.17
N ASP A 26 3.18 10.71 26.03
CA ASP A 26 4.56 10.89 25.55
C ASP A 26 4.57 11.13 24.03
N ALA A 27 3.66 10.49 23.30
CA ALA A 27 3.51 10.66 21.87
C ALA A 27 2.05 10.46 21.44
N ILE A 28 1.62 11.23 20.43
CA ILE A 28 0.34 11.04 19.75
C ILE A 28 0.63 10.65 18.30
N VAL A 29 -0.10 9.61 17.82
CA VAL A 29 -0.09 9.20 16.41
C VAL A 29 -1.43 9.57 15.80
N VAL A 30 -1.43 10.36 14.74
CA VAL A 30 -2.63 10.79 14.00
C VAL A 30 -2.81 9.91 12.78
N GLY A 31 -3.92 9.16 12.74
CA GLY A 31 -4.28 8.23 11.68
C GLY A 31 -3.95 6.78 12.03
N GLY A 32 -5.00 5.94 12.02
CA GLY A 32 -4.97 4.49 12.33
C GLY A 32 -4.73 3.59 11.11
N GLY A 33 -4.10 4.12 10.04
CA GLY A 33 -3.61 3.29 8.94
C GLY A 33 -2.45 2.39 9.39
N HIS A 34 -2.15 1.32 8.63
CA HIS A 34 -1.11 0.35 8.99
C HIS A 34 0.26 0.98 9.36
N ASN A 35 0.66 2.09 8.73
CA ASN A 35 1.91 2.80 9.07
C ASN A 35 1.80 3.54 10.42
N GLY A 36 0.70 4.24 10.69
CA GLY A 36 0.47 4.90 11.99
C GLY A 36 0.42 3.87 13.12
N LEU A 37 -0.30 2.77 12.93
CA LEU A 37 -0.35 1.65 13.87
C LEU A 37 1.04 1.07 14.14
N THR A 38 1.86 0.88 13.08
CA THR A 38 3.25 0.42 13.20
C THR A 38 4.08 1.40 14.04
N THR A 39 3.95 2.71 13.77
CA THR A 39 4.64 3.74 14.56
C THR A 39 4.26 3.66 16.03
N ALA A 40 2.95 3.58 16.33
CA ALA A 40 2.45 3.47 17.71
C ALA A 40 2.99 2.22 18.40
N ALA A 41 2.98 1.07 17.71
CA ALA A 41 3.46 -0.19 18.26
C ALA A 41 4.95 -0.14 18.63
N TYR A 42 5.81 0.37 17.74
CA TYR A 42 7.25 0.50 18.04
C TYR A 42 7.53 1.49 19.18
N LEU A 43 6.81 2.63 19.23
CA LEU A 43 6.98 3.61 20.30
C LEU A 43 6.51 3.06 21.66
N ALA A 44 5.37 2.36 21.71
CA ALA A 44 4.86 1.73 22.92
C ALA A 44 5.81 0.61 23.41
N ARG A 45 6.31 -0.26 22.52
CA ARG A 45 7.32 -1.28 22.85
C ARG A 45 8.63 -0.67 23.37
N ALA A 46 8.94 0.56 22.99
CA ALA A 46 10.08 1.32 23.54
C ALA A 46 9.76 2.01 24.87
N GLY A 47 8.58 1.78 25.46
CA GLY A 47 8.17 2.26 26.78
C GLY A 47 7.62 3.69 26.81
N LEU A 48 7.17 4.23 25.67
CA LEU A 48 6.44 5.50 25.64
C LEU A 48 4.96 5.26 25.95
N ASP A 49 4.33 6.24 26.60
CA ASP A 49 2.87 6.32 26.72
C ASP A 49 2.33 6.92 25.41
N VAL A 50 1.70 6.08 24.59
CA VAL A 50 1.31 6.43 23.22
C VAL A 50 -0.21 6.46 23.08
N LEU A 51 -0.72 7.52 22.45
CA LEU A 51 -2.10 7.61 21.98
C LEU A 51 -2.13 7.56 20.45
N LEU A 52 -2.95 6.67 19.88
CA LEU A 52 -3.27 6.68 18.46
C LEU A 52 -4.73 7.10 18.29
N LEU A 53 -4.97 8.04 17.35
CA LEU A 53 -6.28 8.60 17.03
C LEU A 53 -6.64 8.31 15.57
N GLU A 54 -7.78 7.67 15.37
CA GLU A 54 -8.36 7.38 14.04
C GLU A 54 -9.74 8.03 13.91
N ARG A 55 -9.98 8.74 12.80
CA ARG A 55 -11.25 9.44 12.56
C ARG A 55 -12.42 8.50 12.27
N ARG A 56 -12.15 7.35 11.63
CA ARG A 56 -13.18 6.36 11.27
C ARG A 56 -13.50 5.46 12.47
N HIS A 57 -14.60 4.74 12.37
CA HIS A 57 -15.00 3.70 13.33
C HIS A 57 -14.13 2.43 13.23
N VAL A 58 -13.33 2.30 12.16
CA VAL A 58 -12.51 1.12 11.84
C VAL A 58 -11.07 1.54 11.57
N LEU A 59 -10.13 0.70 11.99
CA LEU A 59 -8.69 0.89 11.74
C LEU A 59 -8.29 0.36 10.36
N GLY A 60 -7.14 0.84 9.88
CA GLY A 60 -6.46 0.28 8.72
C GLY A 60 -6.22 1.28 7.58
N GLY A 61 -7.00 2.37 7.51
CA GLY A 61 -6.93 3.28 6.37
C GLY A 61 -7.23 2.53 5.06
N ALA A 62 -6.28 2.48 4.13
CA ALA A 62 -6.40 1.68 2.91
C ALA A 62 -6.23 0.16 3.13
N CYS A 63 -5.69 -0.26 4.28
CA CYS A 63 -5.51 -1.66 4.64
C CYS A 63 -6.63 -2.09 5.61
N VAL A 64 -7.86 -2.14 5.11
CA VAL A 64 -9.09 -2.35 5.88
C VAL A 64 -9.96 -3.43 5.26
N THR A 65 -10.65 -4.20 6.11
CA THR A 65 -11.76 -5.09 5.74
C THR A 65 -13.00 -4.59 6.45
N GLU A 66 -14.08 -4.41 5.70
CA GLU A 66 -15.36 -3.88 6.21
C GLU A 66 -16.51 -4.79 5.79
N GLU A 67 -17.52 -4.89 6.62
CA GLU A 67 -18.81 -5.48 6.23
C GLU A 67 -19.59 -4.43 5.42
N VAL A 68 -19.44 -4.49 4.08
CA VAL A 68 -20.07 -3.54 3.16
C VAL A 68 -21.54 -3.89 2.92
N TRP A 69 -21.84 -5.18 2.86
CA TRP A 69 -23.20 -5.74 2.77
C TRP A 69 -23.38 -6.74 3.90
N PRO A 70 -24.61 -6.93 4.41
CA PRO A 70 -24.86 -7.85 5.52
C PRO A 70 -24.26 -9.24 5.26
N GLY A 71 -23.39 -9.70 6.18
CA GLY A 71 -22.69 -10.97 6.10
C GLY A 71 -21.60 -11.05 5.01
N ALA A 72 -21.22 -9.95 4.39
CA ALA A 72 -20.19 -9.90 3.36
C ALA A 72 -19.08 -8.91 3.73
N ARG A 73 -17.90 -9.42 4.06
CA ARG A 73 -16.71 -8.66 4.46
C ARG A 73 -15.74 -8.51 3.29
N VAL A 74 -15.36 -7.28 2.99
CA VAL A 74 -14.60 -6.90 1.79
C VAL A 74 -13.33 -6.16 2.16
N SER A 75 -12.22 -6.55 1.57
CA SER A 75 -10.98 -5.77 1.57
C SER A 75 -11.17 -4.58 0.61
N ARG A 76 -11.64 -3.47 1.18
CA ARG A 76 -12.31 -2.42 0.43
C ARG A 76 -11.40 -1.55 -0.42
N CYS A 77 -10.09 -1.52 -0.14
CA CYS A 77 -9.11 -0.76 -0.92
C CYS A 77 -7.91 -1.65 -1.31
N SER A 78 -6.96 -1.94 -0.42
CA SER A 78 -5.93 -2.97 -0.68
C SER A 78 -6.55 -4.36 -0.64
N TYR A 79 -6.02 -5.33 -1.41
CA TYR A 79 -6.69 -6.61 -1.61
C TYR A 79 -5.75 -7.82 -1.50
N VAL A 80 -4.45 -7.62 -1.69
CA VAL A 80 -3.39 -8.65 -1.56
C VAL A 80 -2.21 -8.13 -0.77
N VAL A 81 -1.43 -9.03 -0.19
CA VAL A 81 -0.20 -8.73 0.53
C VAL A 81 1.01 -9.31 -0.21
N SER A 82 2.05 -8.48 -0.39
CA SER A 82 3.37 -8.93 -0.85
C SER A 82 4.49 -8.15 -0.17
N MET A 83 4.27 -6.89 0.15
CA MET A 83 5.32 -5.94 0.55
C MET A 83 5.43 -5.72 2.05
N LEU A 84 4.59 -6.36 2.88
CA LEU A 84 4.67 -6.22 4.33
C LEU A 84 6.02 -6.73 4.81
N GLN A 85 6.78 -5.83 5.45
CA GLN A 85 8.18 -6.12 5.77
C GLN A 85 8.30 -7.25 6.80
N PRO A 86 9.04 -8.33 6.51
CA PRO A 86 9.22 -9.47 7.42
C PRO A 86 9.71 -9.07 8.80
N LYS A 87 10.63 -8.08 8.83
CA LYS A 87 11.12 -7.51 10.10
C LYS A 87 10.00 -6.92 10.95
N VAL A 88 9.02 -6.26 10.36
CA VAL A 88 7.88 -5.69 11.11
C VAL A 88 6.96 -6.81 11.62
N VAL A 89 6.74 -7.84 10.80
CA VAL A 89 5.96 -9.03 11.20
C VAL A 89 6.60 -9.71 12.40
N GLU A 90 7.93 -9.86 12.39
CA GLU A 90 8.70 -10.50 13.46
C GLU A 90 8.79 -9.60 14.71
N ASP A 91 9.26 -8.37 14.58
CA ASP A 91 9.46 -7.44 15.70
C ASP A 91 8.18 -7.20 16.49
N LEU A 92 7.04 -7.09 15.79
CA LEU A 92 5.73 -6.84 16.39
C LEU A 92 4.95 -8.12 16.72
N GLU A 93 5.52 -9.29 16.45
CA GLU A 93 4.92 -10.61 16.71
C GLU A 93 3.54 -10.77 16.03
N LEU A 94 3.36 -10.25 14.81
CA LEU A 94 2.03 -10.11 14.20
C LEU A 94 1.29 -11.44 14.05
N LYS A 95 2.01 -12.54 13.77
CA LYS A 95 1.42 -13.89 13.70
C LYS A 95 0.76 -14.30 15.02
N ARG A 96 1.33 -13.91 16.18
CA ARG A 96 0.73 -14.11 17.51
C ARG A 96 -0.55 -13.31 17.70
N PHE A 97 -0.67 -12.15 17.05
CA PHE A 97 -1.81 -11.26 17.14
C PHE A 97 -2.85 -11.47 16.05
N GLY A 98 -2.73 -12.55 15.26
CA GLY A 98 -3.75 -12.98 14.30
C GLY A 98 -3.43 -12.70 12.83
N TYR A 99 -2.25 -12.18 12.49
CA TYR A 99 -1.82 -12.09 11.10
C TYR A 99 -1.53 -13.49 10.55
N HIS A 100 -2.23 -13.84 9.48
CA HIS A 100 -1.99 -15.04 8.71
C HIS A 100 -2.20 -14.75 7.22
N ALA A 101 -1.20 -15.04 6.39
CA ALA A 101 -1.29 -14.90 4.94
C ALA A 101 -1.05 -16.26 4.28
N VAL A 102 -1.80 -16.53 3.23
CA VAL A 102 -1.68 -17.73 2.39
C VAL A 102 -1.02 -17.32 1.09
N PRO A 103 0.19 -17.81 0.77
CA PRO A 103 0.83 -17.54 -0.51
C PRO A 103 -0.04 -18.02 -1.68
N LEU A 104 -0.08 -17.24 -2.75
CA LEU A 104 -0.75 -17.59 -4.00
C LEU A 104 0.25 -18.26 -4.94
N ASP A 105 -0.10 -19.45 -5.43
CA ASP A 105 0.68 -20.17 -6.45
C ASP A 105 -0.26 -20.94 -7.39
N PRO A 106 -0.46 -20.47 -8.63
CA PRO A 106 0.17 -19.31 -9.26
C PRO A 106 -0.17 -17.99 -8.57
N ALA A 107 0.73 -17.01 -8.66
CA ALA A 107 0.52 -15.67 -8.09
C ALA A 107 -0.54 -14.90 -8.85
N TYR A 108 -0.53 -14.98 -10.19
CA TYR A 108 -1.57 -14.43 -11.06
C TYR A 108 -1.62 -15.15 -12.41
N ALA A 109 -2.67 -14.90 -13.18
CA ALA A 109 -2.87 -15.41 -14.52
C ALA A 109 -3.21 -14.28 -15.49
N ALA A 110 -2.51 -14.20 -16.63
CA ALA A 110 -2.89 -13.34 -17.75
C ALA A 110 -3.93 -14.05 -18.60
N MET A 111 -5.14 -13.50 -18.69
CA MET A 111 -6.17 -13.99 -19.61
C MET A 111 -5.94 -13.45 -21.00
N THR A 112 -5.68 -14.32 -21.95
CA THR A 112 -5.55 -14.00 -23.38
C THR A 112 -6.65 -14.66 -24.19
N GLU A 113 -6.89 -14.23 -25.41
CA GLU A 113 -7.85 -14.89 -26.33
C GLU A 113 -7.45 -16.34 -26.66
N GLU A 114 -6.18 -16.69 -26.48
CA GLU A 114 -5.63 -18.02 -26.73
C GLU A 114 -5.71 -18.93 -25.51
N GLY A 115 -5.91 -18.35 -24.31
CA GLY A 115 -5.99 -19.04 -23.02
C GLY A 115 -5.13 -18.37 -21.94
N PRO A 116 -5.14 -18.90 -20.70
CA PRO A 116 -4.42 -18.29 -19.59
C PRO A 116 -2.91 -18.58 -19.62
N ILE A 117 -2.11 -17.55 -19.34
CA ILE A 117 -0.69 -17.66 -19.00
C ILE A 117 -0.56 -17.54 -17.49
N PHE A 118 -0.08 -18.58 -16.81
CA PHE A 118 0.08 -18.61 -15.36
C PHE A 118 1.49 -18.24 -14.94
N PHE A 119 1.60 -17.43 -13.88
CA PHE A 119 2.85 -17.02 -13.26
C PHE A 119 2.99 -17.68 -11.89
N PHE A 120 3.87 -18.68 -11.82
CA PHE A 120 4.12 -19.47 -10.63
C PHE A 120 5.34 -18.96 -9.86
N SER A 121 5.42 -19.32 -8.58
CA SER A 121 6.61 -19.08 -7.76
C SER A 121 7.86 -19.82 -8.30
N GLN A 122 7.65 -20.94 -8.99
CA GLN A 122 8.69 -21.68 -9.69
C GLN A 122 8.80 -21.20 -11.14
N VAL A 123 9.94 -20.61 -11.49
CA VAL A 123 10.20 -20.04 -12.82
C VAL A 123 9.97 -21.05 -13.93
N GLU A 124 10.35 -22.31 -13.72
CA GLU A 124 10.20 -23.38 -14.71
C GLU A 124 8.75 -23.63 -15.10
N ARG A 125 7.82 -23.57 -14.14
CA ARG A 125 6.38 -23.72 -14.39
C ARG A 125 5.83 -22.54 -15.18
N THR A 126 6.30 -21.32 -14.90
CA THR A 126 5.94 -20.11 -15.66
C THR A 126 6.46 -20.23 -17.09
N VAL A 127 7.70 -20.69 -17.28
CA VAL A 127 8.29 -20.96 -18.61
C VAL A 127 7.44 -21.97 -19.40
N GLU A 128 7.01 -23.07 -18.78
CA GLU A 128 6.11 -24.06 -19.40
C GLU A 128 4.77 -23.42 -19.81
N SER A 129 4.22 -22.54 -18.97
CA SER A 129 2.98 -21.83 -19.27
C SER A 129 3.14 -20.89 -20.47
N ILE A 130 4.20 -20.08 -20.50
CA ILE A 130 4.51 -19.15 -21.60
C ILE A 130 4.81 -19.90 -22.90
N ALA A 131 5.53 -21.03 -22.82
CA ALA A 131 5.95 -21.82 -24.00
C ALA A 131 4.78 -22.32 -24.85
N ARG A 132 3.57 -22.41 -24.27
CA ARG A 132 2.34 -22.78 -25.00
C ARG A 132 1.96 -21.75 -26.06
N TYR A 133 2.38 -20.50 -25.90
CA TYR A 133 2.01 -19.36 -26.73
C TYR A 133 3.21 -18.73 -27.44
N SER A 134 4.36 -18.62 -26.77
CA SER A 134 5.61 -18.09 -27.33
C SER A 134 6.82 -18.84 -26.79
N PRO A 135 7.38 -19.82 -27.53
CA PRO A 135 8.63 -20.47 -27.16
C PRO A 135 9.82 -19.52 -27.01
N LYS A 136 9.83 -18.42 -27.78
CA LYS A 136 10.88 -17.40 -27.72
C LYS A 136 10.81 -16.62 -26.41
N ASP A 137 9.63 -16.20 -25.99
CA ASP A 137 9.42 -15.47 -24.73
C ASP A 137 9.68 -16.37 -23.54
N ALA A 138 9.27 -17.64 -23.62
CA ALA A 138 9.58 -18.65 -22.60
C ALA A 138 11.09 -18.80 -22.38
N ALA A 139 11.89 -18.78 -23.46
CA ALA A 139 13.35 -18.85 -23.36
C ALA A 139 13.98 -17.57 -22.75
N ALA A 140 13.35 -16.42 -22.93
CA ALA A 140 13.81 -15.13 -22.40
C ALA A 140 13.40 -14.88 -20.94
N TYR A 141 12.28 -15.46 -20.50
CA TYR A 141 11.67 -15.18 -19.20
C TYR A 141 12.60 -15.41 -18.00
N PRO A 142 13.40 -16.47 -17.89
CA PRO A 142 14.30 -16.68 -16.74
C PRO A 142 15.35 -15.57 -16.58
N GLU A 143 15.87 -15.03 -17.68
CA GLU A 143 16.86 -13.94 -17.63
C GLU A 143 16.19 -12.61 -17.26
N PHE A 144 14.95 -12.40 -17.67
CA PHE A 144 14.13 -11.25 -17.25
C PHE A 144 13.82 -11.28 -15.75
N GLU A 145 13.41 -12.41 -15.20
CA GLU A 145 13.19 -12.60 -13.77
C GLU A 145 14.49 -12.38 -12.96
N ASP A 146 15.63 -12.93 -13.45
CA ASP A 146 16.92 -12.70 -12.81
C ASP A 146 17.32 -11.20 -12.80
N LEU A 147 17.00 -10.45 -13.85
CA LEU A 147 17.19 -9.01 -13.91
C LEU A 147 16.40 -8.29 -12.80
N LEU A 148 15.12 -8.61 -12.65
CA LEU A 148 14.26 -8.02 -11.63
C LEU A 148 14.73 -8.36 -10.22
N GLU A 149 15.01 -9.66 -9.95
CA GLU A 149 15.43 -10.10 -8.61
C GLU A 149 16.80 -9.55 -8.21
N ARG A 150 17.79 -9.50 -9.10
CA ARG A 150 19.10 -8.88 -8.79
C ARG A 150 18.95 -7.42 -8.42
N THR A 151 18.09 -6.68 -9.17
CA THR A 151 17.86 -5.27 -8.89
C THR A 151 17.05 -5.07 -7.60
N ALA A 152 16.03 -5.91 -7.39
CA ALA A 152 15.23 -5.90 -6.17
C ALA A 152 16.06 -6.22 -4.92
N SER A 153 16.92 -7.24 -4.97
CA SER A 153 17.82 -7.61 -3.86
C SER A 153 18.74 -6.49 -3.43
N PHE A 154 19.20 -5.66 -4.38
CA PHE A 154 19.99 -4.47 -4.05
C PHE A 154 19.14 -3.40 -3.32
N LEU A 155 17.88 -3.20 -3.70
CA LEU A 155 17.02 -2.15 -3.16
C LEU A 155 16.29 -2.54 -1.88
N ARG A 156 15.89 -3.81 -1.71
CA ARG A 156 15.13 -4.32 -0.55
C ARG A 156 15.64 -3.81 0.81
N PRO A 157 16.95 -3.88 1.11
CA PRO A 157 17.45 -3.38 2.39
C PRO A 157 17.30 -1.88 2.61
N MET A 158 17.02 -1.10 1.55
CA MET A 158 16.82 0.35 1.65
C MET A 158 15.44 0.71 2.17
N LEU A 159 14.44 -0.19 2.01
CA LEU A 159 13.06 0.05 2.44
C LEU A 159 12.97 0.38 3.95
N LEU A 160 13.76 -0.31 4.77
CA LEU A 160 13.76 -0.15 6.24
C LEU A 160 14.88 0.78 6.73
N ARG A 161 15.30 1.74 5.92
CA ARG A 161 16.35 2.70 6.27
C ARG A 161 15.89 4.13 6.09
N GLU A 162 16.34 5.01 6.97
CA GLU A 162 16.22 6.45 6.81
C GLU A 162 17.00 6.88 5.55
N PRO A 163 16.37 7.57 4.58
CA PRO A 163 17.09 8.06 3.41
C PRO A 163 18.26 8.98 3.81
N PRO A 164 19.36 8.99 3.06
CA PRO A 164 20.47 9.89 3.38
C PRO A 164 20.05 11.36 3.23
N ALA A 165 20.46 12.20 4.20
CA ALA A 165 20.26 13.64 4.10
C ALA A 165 21.27 14.23 3.12
N LEU A 166 20.80 14.64 1.95
CA LEU A 166 21.64 15.32 0.97
C LEU A 166 22.08 16.67 1.52
N GLY A 167 23.38 16.98 1.38
CA GLY A 167 23.96 18.23 1.88
C GLY A 167 24.22 18.28 3.39
N SER A 168 23.83 17.25 4.15
CA SER A 168 24.20 17.16 5.58
C SER A 168 25.69 17.00 5.77
N ARG A 169 26.23 17.72 6.75
CA ARG A 169 27.62 17.62 7.21
C ARG A 169 27.76 16.81 8.50
N SER A 170 26.68 16.17 8.96
CA SER A 170 26.77 15.37 10.18
C SER A 170 27.59 14.09 9.93
N PRO A 171 28.49 13.70 10.87
CA PRO A 171 29.30 12.49 10.71
C PRO A 171 28.47 11.24 10.46
N GLY A 172 27.25 11.14 11.04
CA GLY A 172 26.37 10.01 10.88
C GLY A 172 25.77 9.91 9.48
N ASP A 173 25.40 11.05 8.88
CA ASP A 173 24.84 11.10 7.53
C ASP A 173 25.93 10.85 6.49
N LEU A 174 27.14 11.39 6.69
CA LEU A 174 28.29 11.10 5.85
C LEU A 174 28.68 9.62 5.88
N ALA A 175 28.68 8.99 7.06
CA ALA A 175 28.90 7.55 7.19
C ALA A 175 27.81 6.73 6.50
N GLY A 176 26.54 7.19 6.53
CA GLY A 176 25.45 6.61 5.77
C GLY A 176 25.69 6.66 4.26
N LEU A 177 26.03 7.83 3.74
CA LEU A 177 26.35 8.02 2.31
C LEU A 177 27.55 7.17 1.86
N LEU A 178 28.62 7.10 2.68
CA LEU A 178 29.80 6.26 2.39
C LEU A 178 29.42 4.76 2.34
N ARG A 179 28.55 4.30 3.24
CA ARG A 179 28.08 2.91 3.24
C ARG A 179 27.27 2.58 2.00
N GLU A 180 26.32 3.44 1.58
CA GLU A 180 25.55 3.22 0.36
C GLU A 180 26.45 3.34 -0.89
N GLY A 181 27.41 4.28 -0.89
CA GLY A 181 28.43 4.36 -1.93
C GLY A 181 29.30 3.09 -2.04
N ALA A 182 29.71 2.51 -0.91
CA ALA A 182 30.46 1.25 -0.89
C ALA A 182 29.62 0.07 -1.42
N ARG A 183 28.32 0.02 -1.12
CA ARG A 183 27.40 -0.98 -1.70
C ARG A 183 27.29 -0.82 -3.21
N ALA A 184 27.08 0.42 -3.68
CA ALA A 184 27.00 0.73 -5.10
C ALA A 184 28.32 0.44 -5.85
N ALA A 185 29.47 0.65 -5.20
CA ALA A 185 30.77 0.30 -5.78
C ALA A 185 30.99 -1.20 -5.97
N GLY A 186 30.21 -2.05 -5.29
CA GLY A 186 30.20 -3.50 -5.49
C GLY A 186 29.38 -3.98 -6.69
N LEU A 187 28.62 -3.10 -7.33
CA LEU A 187 27.81 -3.44 -8.51
C LEU A 187 28.68 -3.64 -9.75
N SER A 188 28.33 -4.63 -10.55
CA SER A 188 28.94 -4.81 -11.87
C SER A 188 28.49 -3.69 -12.83
N LYS A 189 29.19 -3.54 -13.96
CA LYS A 189 28.76 -2.61 -15.02
C LYS A 189 27.38 -2.98 -15.57
N ARG A 190 27.06 -4.27 -15.62
CA ARG A 190 25.75 -4.77 -16.06
C ARG A 190 24.67 -4.32 -15.05
N ASP A 191 24.87 -4.54 -13.76
CA ASP A 191 23.89 -4.14 -12.74
C ASP A 191 23.62 -2.63 -12.74
N VAL A 192 24.65 -1.80 -12.89
CA VAL A 192 24.49 -0.34 -13.01
C VAL A 192 23.70 0.02 -14.26
N ASN A 193 23.99 -0.61 -15.42
CA ASN A 193 23.24 -0.38 -16.64
C ASN A 193 21.77 -0.78 -16.47
N ASP A 194 21.52 -1.97 -15.93
CA ASP A 194 20.18 -2.50 -15.69
C ASP A 194 19.38 -1.60 -14.75
N MET A 195 19.98 -1.13 -13.67
CA MET A 195 19.36 -0.16 -12.75
C MET A 195 19.01 1.15 -13.47
N VAL A 196 19.92 1.73 -14.24
CA VAL A 196 19.65 2.98 -14.99
C VAL A 196 18.47 2.76 -15.93
N ARG A 197 18.44 1.65 -16.65
CA ARG A 197 17.33 1.31 -17.56
C ARG A 197 16.01 1.20 -16.83
N ILE A 198 15.94 0.42 -15.74
CA ILE A 198 14.72 0.23 -14.95
C ILE A 198 14.23 1.56 -14.36
N PHE A 199 15.12 2.43 -13.89
CA PHE A 199 14.72 3.72 -13.32
C PHE A 199 14.28 4.74 -14.38
N THR A 200 14.70 4.63 -15.62
CA THR A 200 14.46 5.67 -16.64
C THR A 200 13.54 5.23 -17.79
N MET A 201 13.50 3.95 -18.14
CA MET A 201 12.69 3.44 -19.24
C MET A 201 11.20 3.43 -18.89
N SER A 202 10.36 3.45 -19.91
CA SER A 202 8.97 3.02 -19.78
C SER A 202 8.90 1.51 -19.61
N VAL A 203 7.83 1.01 -18.96
CA VAL A 203 7.62 -0.44 -18.88
C VAL A 203 7.39 -1.04 -20.27
N ALA A 204 6.78 -0.30 -21.18
CA ALA A 204 6.59 -0.72 -22.55
C ALA A 204 7.92 -0.97 -23.26
N ASP A 205 8.83 0.03 -23.26
CA ASP A 205 10.15 -0.12 -23.90
C ASP A 205 10.97 -1.24 -23.26
N LEU A 206 10.89 -1.38 -21.93
CA LEU A 206 11.58 -2.48 -21.24
C LEU A 206 11.07 -3.83 -21.73
N LEU A 207 9.75 -4.03 -21.81
CA LEU A 207 9.17 -5.31 -22.22
C LEU A 207 9.33 -5.61 -23.70
N ASP A 208 9.35 -4.61 -24.57
CA ASP A 208 9.61 -4.77 -26.00
C ASP A 208 11.04 -5.25 -26.29
N ASP A 209 12.00 -4.99 -25.38
CA ASP A 209 13.36 -5.55 -25.48
C ASP A 209 13.43 -7.04 -25.16
N TRP A 210 12.44 -7.60 -24.42
CA TRP A 210 12.47 -8.97 -23.92
C TRP A 210 11.48 -9.90 -24.63
N PHE A 211 10.26 -9.43 -24.92
CA PHE A 211 9.12 -10.25 -25.29
C PHE A 211 8.46 -9.79 -26.59
N GLU A 212 7.81 -10.75 -27.28
CA GLU A 212 7.05 -10.47 -28.49
C GLU A 212 5.54 -10.70 -28.33
N HIS A 213 5.10 -11.58 -27.41
CA HIS A 213 3.71 -11.94 -27.22
C HIS A 213 2.94 -10.81 -26.52
N ASP A 214 1.94 -10.23 -27.19
CA ASP A 214 1.22 -9.04 -26.69
C ASP A 214 0.51 -9.25 -25.36
N GLY A 215 -0.16 -10.39 -25.18
CA GLY A 215 -0.86 -10.71 -23.92
C GLY A 215 0.11 -10.86 -22.74
N LEU A 216 1.31 -11.44 -22.95
CA LEU A 216 2.36 -11.53 -21.95
C LEU A 216 2.86 -10.12 -21.57
N LYS A 217 3.19 -9.31 -22.58
CA LYS A 217 3.64 -7.92 -22.37
C LYS A 217 2.59 -7.07 -21.68
N GLY A 218 1.33 -7.15 -22.13
CA GLY A 218 0.22 -6.40 -21.54
C GLY A 218 0.03 -6.71 -20.07
N SER A 219 0.04 -7.98 -19.71
CA SER A 219 -0.13 -8.42 -18.32
C SER A 219 1.04 -7.96 -17.43
N ILE A 220 2.29 -8.12 -17.86
CA ILE A 220 3.44 -7.63 -17.08
C ILE A 220 3.44 -6.09 -17.02
N ALA A 221 3.11 -5.41 -18.14
CA ALA A 221 3.04 -3.96 -18.18
C ALA A 221 2.01 -3.38 -17.21
N SER A 222 0.89 -4.10 -16.99
CA SER A 222 -0.13 -3.67 -16.04
C SER A 222 0.43 -3.53 -14.62
N THR A 223 1.29 -4.44 -14.17
CA THR A 223 2.01 -4.33 -12.89
C THR A 223 2.92 -3.10 -12.85
N GLY A 224 3.52 -2.71 -13.98
CA GLY A 224 4.34 -1.50 -14.11
C GLY A 224 3.58 -0.19 -13.99
N VAL A 225 2.25 -0.21 -14.02
CA VAL A 225 1.41 0.99 -13.88
C VAL A 225 0.45 0.94 -12.69
N VAL A 226 0.41 -0.16 -11.93
CA VAL A 226 -0.44 -0.27 -10.73
C VAL A 226 -0.26 0.94 -9.82
N GLY A 227 -1.36 1.65 -9.57
CA GLY A 227 -1.43 2.76 -8.61
C GLY A 227 -0.74 4.06 -9.00
N VAL A 228 -0.07 4.13 -10.15
CA VAL A 228 0.59 5.36 -10.62
C VAL A 228 -0.28 6.11 -11.62
N TRP A 229 -0.13 7.44 -11.64
CA TRP A 229 -0.74 8.32 -12.65
C TRP A 229 0.19 8.44 -13.85
N ALA A 230 0.36 7.33 -14.58
CA ALA A 230 1.22 7.21 -15.75
C ALA A 230 0.75 6.05 -16.64
N GLY A 231 0.86 6.18 -17.95
CA GLY A 231 0.61 5.08 -18.90
C GLY A 231 1.86 4.20 -19.09
N PRO A 232 1.71 3.02 -19.71
CA PRO A 232 2.81 2.07 -19.88
C PRO A 232 3.97 2.60 -20.74
N ARG A 233 3.74 3.61 -21.58
CA ARG A 233 4.76 4.27 -22.40
C ARG A 233 5.40 5.49 -21.72
N THR A 234 5.01 5.79 -20.46
CA THR A 234 5.59 6.90 -19.69
C THR A 234 6.96 6.49 -19.14
N PRO A 235 8.03 7.30 -19.36
CA PRO A 235 9.35 7.03 -18.77
C PRO A 235 9.31 6.90 -17.26
N GLY A 236 10.07 5.94 -16.71
CA GLY A 236 10.15 5.64 -15.28
C GLY A 236 9.13 4.60 -14.78
N THR A 237 8.18 4.14 -15.61
CA THR A 237 7.19 3.13 -15.20
C THR A 237 7.80 1.73 -15.05
N ALA A 238 8.94 1.44 -15.66
CA ALA A 238 9.67 0.20 -15.41
C ALA A 238 10.13 0.08 -13.94
N TYR A 239 10.38 1.20 -13.24
CA TYR A 239 10.64 1.17 -11.80
C TYR A 239 9.42 0.71 -11.01
N ASN A 240 8.21 1.07 -11.41
CA ASN A 240 7.02 0.62 -10.68
C ASN A 240 6.82 -0.91 -10.79
N LEU A 241 7.18 -1.52 -11.92
CA LEU A 241 7.25 -2.98 -12.04
C LEU A 241 8.23 -3.57 -11.02
N LEU A 242 9.44 -3.02 -10.93
CA LEU A 242 10.44 -3.41 -9.94
C LEU A 242 9.95 -3.18 -8.51
N HIS A 243 9.21 -2.10 -8.24
CA HIS A 243 8.67 -1.81 -6.91
C HIS A 243 7.81 -2.96 -6.38
N HIS A 244 6.99 -3.58 -7.22
CA HIS A 244 6.18 -4.73 -6.85
C HIS A 244 7.01 -6.01 -6.63
N ALA A 245 8.19 -6.13 -7.25
CA ALA A 245 9.14 -7.23 -7.02
C ALA A 245 9.98 -7.05 -5.73
N LEU A 246 9.89 -5.90 -5.04
CA LEU A 246 10.59 -5.68 -3.77
C LEU A 246 9.99 -6.45 -2.59
N GLY A 247 8.78 -7.00 -2.76
CA GLY A 247 8.06 -7.73 -1.71
C GLY A 247 8.68 -9.09 -1.39
N GLU A 248 8.28 -9.60 -0.22
CA GLU A 248 8.64 -10.94 0.25
C GLU A 248 7.52 -11.44 1.17
N LEU A 249 7.09 -12.67 0.97
CA LEU A 249 6.13 -13.33 1.84
C LEU A 249 6.69 -14.67 2.34
N ASP A 250 6.81 -14.80 3.67
CA ASP A 250 7.35 -15.99 4.34
C ASP A 250 8.69 -16.50 3.76
N GLY A 251 9.60 -15.58 3.44
CA GLY A 251 10.94 -15.89 2.90
C GLY A 251 10.97 -16.13 1.38
N MET A 252 9.85 -15.95 0.69
CA MET A 252 9.74 -16.11 -0.75
C MET A 252 9.65 -14.72 -1.42
N PRO A 253 10.71 -14.26 -2.13
CA PRO A 253 10.71 -12.99 -2.83
C PRO A 253 9.66 -12.93 -3.95
N GLY A 254 9.01 -11.77 -4.12
CA GLY A 254 8.05 -11.51 -5.19
C GLY A 254 6.71 -12.25 -5.06
N VAL A 255 6.54 -13.08 -4.02
CA VAL A 255 5.30 -13.85 -3.82
C VAL A 255 4.19 -12.97 -3.24
N TRP A 256 2.99 -13.13 -3.77
CA TRP A 256 1.76 -12.48 -3.32
C TRP A 256 0.94 -13.43 -2.47
N GLY A 257 0.09 -12.89 -1.59
CA GLY A 257 -0.73 -13.70 -0.72
C GLY A 257 -2.08 -13.09 -0.38
N GLN A 258 -3.01 -13.96 -0.01
CA GLN A 258 -4.30 -13.59 0.59
C GLN A 258 -4.18 -13.62 2.11
N VAL A 259 -4.71 -12.59 2.76
CA VAL A 259 -4.73 -12.48 4.22
C VAL A 259 -6.04 -13.04 4.75
N ILE A 260 -5.97 -13.99 5.67
CA ILE A 260 -7.16 -14.55 6.33
C ILE A 260 -7.78 -13.49 7.26
N GLY A 261 -9.08 -13.26 7.10
CA GLY A 261 -9.82 -12.12 7.67
C GLY A 261 -9.74 -10.86 6.79
N GLY A 262 -9.19 -11.00 5.56
CA GLY A 262 -8.95 -9.91 4.63
C GLY A 262 -7.82 -8.99 5.06
N MET A 263 -7.53 -7.96 4.27
CA MET A 263 -6.39 -7.04 4.49
C MET A 263 -6.44 -6.31 5.83
N GLY A 264 -7.65 -6.07 6.37
CA GLY A 264 -7.84 -5.45 7.68
C GLY A 264 -7.22 -6.24 8.83
N ALA A 265 -7.03 -7.55 8.68
CA ALA A 265 -6.38 -8.37 9.70
C ALA A 265 -4.90 -7.99 9.93
N ILE A 266 -4.21 -7.43 8.91
CA ILE A 266 -2.87 -6.85 9.07
C ILE A 266 -2.94 -5.69 10.07
N SER A 267 -3.81 -4.72 9.81
CA SER A 267 -3.94 -3.52 10.64
C SER A 267 -4.40 -3.85 12.05
N GLU A 268 -5.33 -4.79 12.17
CA GLU A 268 -5.83 -5.25 13.47
C GLU A 268 -4.74 -5.99 14.27
N SER A 269 -3.91 -6.81 13.63
CA SER A 269 -2.80 -7.50 14.30
C SER A 269 -1.75 -6.51 14.81
N ILE A 270 -1.46 -5.45 14.03
CA ILE A 270 -0.56 -4.37 14.46
C ILE A 270 -1.17 -3.60 15.65
N ALA A 271 -2.47 -3.28 15.58
CA ALA A 271 -3.17 -2.60 16.66
C ALA A 271 -3.14 -3.41 17.97
N ARG A 272 -3.44 -4.71 17.92
CA ARG A 272 -3.36 -5.61 19.08
C ARG A 272 -1.93 -5.68 19.65
N SER A 273 -0.91 -5.70 18.79
CA SER A 273 0.49 -5.63 19.22
C SER A 273 0.80 -4.31 19.93
N ALA A 274 0.31 -3.18 19.42
CA ALA A 274 0.47 -1.87 20.02
C ALA A 274 -0.23 -1.79 21.40
N GLU A 275 -1.48 -2.25 21.49
CA GLU A 275 -2.27 -2.29 22.73
C GLU A 275 -1.63 -3.21 23.78
N ALA A 276 -1.13 -4.37 23.37
CA ALA A 276 -0.39 -5.28 24.26
C ALA A 276 0.90 -4.66 24.81
N ALA A 277 1.49 -3.71 24.08
CA ALA A 277 2.64 -2.92 24.52
C ALA A 277 2.26 -1.67 25.34
N GLY A 278 0.96 -1.42 25.56
CA GLY A 278 0.44 -0.32 26.39
C GLY A 278 0.01 0.93 25.62
N ALA A 279 -0.07 0.89 24.29
CA ALA A 279 -0.64 1.99 23.52
C ALA A 279 -2.15 2.10 23.77
N THR A 280 -2.65 3.34 23.84
CA THR A 280 -4.08 3.64 23.77
C THR A 280 -4.45 3.86 22.31
N VAL A 281 -5.34 3.04 21.76
CA VAL A 281 -5.88 3.19 20.41
C VAL A 281 -7.32 3.66 20.50
N ARG A 282 -7.66 4.77 19.82
CA ARG A 282 -9.00 5.32 19.83
C ARG A 282 -9.50 5.59 18.39
N THR A 283 -10.63 5.00 18.06
CA THR A 283 -11.39 5.25 16.83
C THR A 283 -12.40 6.38 17.04
N GLU A 284 -13.10 6.82 15.99
CA GLU A 284 -14.09 7.90 16.00
C GLU A 284 -13.55 9.18 16.67
N SER A 285 -12.27 9.46 16.42
CA SER A 285 -11.50 10.52 17.05
C SER A 285 -10.78 11.35 16.00
N ASP A 286 -11.55 12.18 15.31
CA ASP A 286 -11.04 13.05 14.25
C ASP A 286 -10.19 14.17 14.85
N VAL A 287 -8.96 14.30 14.36
CA VAL A 287 -8.03 15.36 14.77
C VAL A 287 -8.27 16.57 13.87
N ALA A 288 -8.80 17.63 14.45
CA ALA A 288 -9.03 18.88 13.73
C ALA A 288 -7.76 19.73 13.59
N GLN A 289 -6.86 19.66 14.59
CA GLN A 289 -5.64 20.47 14.58
C GLN A 289 -4.49 19.78 15.33
N ILE A 290 -3.29 19.92 14.78
CA ILE A 290 -2.03 19.66 15.48
C ILE A 290 -1.53 21.00 16.04
N ASN A 291 -1.47 21.10 17.37
CA ASN A 291 -1.18 22.34 18.05
C ASN A 291 0.31 22.62 18.11
N VAL A 292 0.72 23.80 17.63
CA VAL A 292 2.11 24.28 17.63
C VAL A 292 2.20 25.56 18.47
N ARG A 293 3.30 25.70 19.21
CA ARG A 293 3.64 26.92 19.95
C ARG A 293 5.13 27.18 19.82
N ASP A 294 5.49 28.34 19.34
CA ASP A 294 6.88 28.77 19.15
C ASP A 294 7.72 27.76 18.35
N GLY A 295 7.14 27.20 17.25
CA GLY A 295 7.79 26.22 16.38
C GLY A 295 7.94 24.82 16.98
N VAL A 296 7.24 24.51 18.08
CA VAL A 296 7.26 23.21 18.77
C VAL A 296 5.85 22.65 18.87
N VAL A 297 5.68 21.36 18.55
CA VAL A 297 4.38 20.71 18.75
C VAL A 297 4.07 20.57 20.24
N VAL A 298 2.82 20.82 20.63
CA VAL A 298 2.38 20.71 22.03
C VAL A 298 1.23 19.73 22.24
N GLY A 299 0.66 19.17 21.19
CA GLY A 299 -0.43 18.21 21.22
C GLY A 299 -1.37 18.33 20.04
N VAL A 300 -2.59 17.88 20.21
CA VAL A 300 -3.66 17.92 19.20
C VAL A 300 -4.96 18.43 19.80
N THR A 301 -5.85 18.96 18.93
CA THR A 301 -7.25 19.26 19.25
C THR A 301 -8.14 18.37 18.39
N LEU A 302 -9.06 17.64 19.00
CA LEU A 302 -10.06 16.84 18.30
C LEU A 302 -11.18 17.71 17.73
N ALA A 303 -11.92 17.20 16.74
CA ALA A 303 -13.07 17.90 16.15
C ALA A 303 -14.15 18.27 17.19
N GLY A 304 -14.27 17.50 18.27
CA GLY A 304 -15.14 17.81 19.41
C GLY A 304 -14.62 18.90 20.35
N GLY A 305 -13.43 19.49 20.10
CA GLY A 305 -12.80 20.51 20.93
C GLY A 305 -11.98 19.98 22.11
N GLU A 306 -11.86 18.66 22.27
CA GLU A 306 -11.02 18.04 23.29
C GLU A 306 -9.54 18.22 22.95
N GLU A 307 -8.73 18.75 23.88
CA GLU A 307 -7.29 18.93 23.71
C GLU A 307 -6.50 17.83 24.44
N VAL A 308 -5.54 17.26 23.73
CA VAL A 308 -4.62 16.27 24.30
C VAL A 308 -3.18 16.73 24.06
N ARG A 309 -2.38 16.76 25.12
CA ARG A 309 -0.98 17.23 25.04
C ARG A 309 -0.02 16.09 24.78
N ALA A 310 0.98 16.37 23.95
CA ALA A 310 2.15 15.53 23.76
C ALA A 310 3.32 16.34 23.18
N PRO A 311 4.57 16.05 23.60
CA PRO A 311 5.75 16.67 22.99
C PRO A 311 6.16 16.05 21.65
N ILE A 312 5.51 14.95 21.25
CA ILE A 312 5.74 14.24 20.00
C ILE A 312 4.39 13.99 19.33
N VAL A 313 4.27 14.40 18.07
CA VAL A 313 3.14 14.01 17.20
C VAL A 313 3.68 13.40 15.93
N ALA A 314 3.23 12.18 15.60
CA ALA A 314 3.54 11.50 14.34
C ALA A 314 2.27 11.44 13.48
N SER A 315 2.27 12.06 12.31
CA SER A 315 1.12 12.05 11.41
C SER A 315 1.25 10.97 10.34
N GLY A 316 0.27 10.07 10.30
CA GLY A 316 0.06 9.09 9.23
C GLY A 316 -0.82 9.62 8.09
N ALA A 317 -1.35 10.84 8.22
CA ALA A 317 -2.11 11.50 7.18
C ALA A 317 -1.21 11.91 6.00
N HIS A 318 -1.84 12.24 4.88
CA HIS A 318 -1.11 12.73 3.70
C HIS A 318 -0.24 13.97 4.05
N PRO A 319 0.97 14.12 3.47
CA PRO A 319 1.84 15.26 3.78
C PRO A 319 1.19 16.63 3.61
N LYS A 320 0.39 16.83 2.54
CA LYS A 320 -0.37 18.08 2.36
C LYS A 320 -1.36 18.29 3.48
N SER A 321 -2.18 17.28 3.79
CA SER A 321 -3.16 17.39 4.87
C SER A 321 -2.48 17.66 6.21
N THR A 322 -1.34 17.06 6.49
CA THR A 322 -0.59 17.33 7.73
C THR A 322 -0.08 18.77 7.78
N ILE A 323 0.58 19.22 6.72
CA ILE A 323 1.29 20.52 6.71
C ILE A 323 0.33 21.69 6.49
N LEU A 324 -0.59 21.56 5.51
CA LEU A 324 -1.44 22.67 5.10
C LEU A 324 -2.72 22.78 5.93
N ASP A 325 -3.31 21.61 6.30
CA ASP A 325 -4.63 21.59 6.94
C ASP A 325 -4.53 21.43 8.46
N LEU A 326 -3.86 20.35 8.95
CA LEU A 326 -3.85 20.03 10.38
C LEU A 326 -2.92 20.94 11.19
N VAL A 327 -1.80 21.38 10.65
CA VAL A 327 -0.87 22.32 11.32
C VAL A 327 -1.14 23.74 10.88
N GLY A 328 -1.27 23.94 9.58
CA GLY A 328 -1.40 25.25 8.94
C GLY A 328 -0.06 25.77 8.39
N SER A 329 -0.11 26.30 7.17
CA SER A 329 1.08 26.76 6.43
C SER A 329 1.93 27.81 7.15
N ARG A 330 1.32 28.61 8.06
CA ARG A 330 2.00 29.70 8.80
C ARG A 330 3.10 29.22 9.76
N GLU A 331 3.05 27.94 10.15
CA GLU A 331 4.03 27.33 11.07
C GLU A 331 5.27 26.83 10.33
N PHE A 332 5.33 26.94 8.99
CA PHE A 332 6.41 26.47 8.14
C PHE A 332 7.04 27.57 7.31
N PRO A 333 8.33 27.45 6.95
CA PRO A 333 8.95 28.32 5.96
C PRO A 333 8.22 28.27 4.60
N ASP A 334 8.15 29.39 3.89
CA ASP A 334 7.45 29.50 2.61
C ASP A 334 7.97 28.49 1.56
N GLU A 335 9.24 28.19 1.57
CA GLU A 335 9.87 27.18 0.68
C GLU A 335 9.32 25.77 0.93
N VAL A 336 9.12 25.40 2.20
CA VAL A 336 8.54 24.10 2.58
C VAL A 336 7.09 24.00 2.15
N VAL A 337 6.32 25.09 2.35
CA VAL A 337 4.91 25.17 1.90
C VAL A 337 4.83 25.02 0.39
N THR A 338 5.66 25.75 -0.36
CA THR A 338 5.71 25.67 -1.82
C THR A 338 6.05 24.27 -2.31
N ASP A 339 7.01 23.59 -1.68
CA ASP A 339 7.39 22.23 -2.07
C ASP A 339 6.27 21.21 -1.77
N ILE A 340 5.60 21.36 -0.65
CA ILE A 340 4.43 20.51 -0.30
C ILE A 340 3.25 20.77 -1.25
N GLU A 341 2.98 22.01 -1.63
CA GLU A 341 1.95 22.32 -2.62
C GLU A 341 2.23 21.67 -3.99
N ARG A 342 3.51 21.60 -4.38
CA ARG A 342 3.97 20.95 -5.62
C ARG A 342 4.01 19.43 -5.53
N TYR A 343 3.97 18.84 -4.34
CA TYR A 343 3.94 17.40 -4.16
C TYR A 343 2.72 16.80 -4.87
N ARG A 344 2.97 15.90 -5.83
CA ARG A 344 1.91 15.32 -6.67
C ARG A 344 1.40 14.02 -6.07
N SER A 345 0.07 13.85 -6.07
CA SER A 345 -0.60 12.67 -5.52
C SER A 345 -1.84 12.28 -6.32
N ARG A 346 -1.76 12.36 -7.66
CA ARG A 346 -2.85 11.88 -8.51
C ARG A 346 -2.87 10.36 -8.53
N GLY A 347 -4.06 9.77 -8.50
CA GLY A 347 -4.32 8.35 -8.66
C GLY A 347 -5.25 8.07 -9.83
N GLY A 348 -5.08 6.93 -10.48
CA GLY A 348 -5.95 6.47 -11.58
C GLY A 348 -6.62 5.15 -11.29
N SER A 349 -6.44 4.60 -10.08
CA SER A 349 -6.98 3.30 -9.70
C SER A 349 -8.45 3.40 -9.34
N VAL A 350 -9.25 2.47 -9.85
CA VAL A 350 -10.65 2.29 -9.47
C VAL A 350 -10.81 0.91 -8.87
N LYS A 351 -11.44 0.83 -7.72
CA LYS A 351 -11.71 -0.42 -7.04
C LYS A 351 -13.15 -0.84 -7.29
N VAL A 352 -13.36 -2.08 -7.74
CA VAL A 352 -14.71 -2.67 -7.86
C VAL A 352 -14.78 -3.88 -6.95
N ASN A 353 -15.70 -3.86 -6.00
CA ASN A 353 -15.94 -4.97 -5.09
C ASN A 353 -17.32 -5.56 -5.38
N LEU A 354 -17.42 -6.90 -5.36
CA LEU A 354 -18.63 -7.61 -5.75
C LEU A 354 -18.96 -8.71 -4.75
N VAL A 355 -20.28 -8.96 -4.63
CA VAL A 355 -20.83 -10.17 -4.00
C VAL A 355 -21.48 -11.01 -5.11
N LEU A 356 -21.13 -12.30 -5.17
CA LEU A 356 -21.59 -13.20 -6.20
C LEU A 356 -22.42 -14.34 -5.59
N SER A 357 -23.44 -14.82 -6.33
CA SER A 357 -24.20 -16.02 -5.98
C SER A 357 -23.43 -17.32 -6.24
N GLU A 358 -22.55 -17.32 -7.24
CA GLU A 358 -21.67 -18.43 -7.58
C GLU A 358 -20.32 -17.92 -8.08
N ALA A 359 -19.31 -18.77 -7.97
CA ALA A 359 -17.97 -18.46 -8.45
C ALA A 359 -17.89 -18.47 -9.98
N PRO A 360 -16.99 -17.66 -10.59
CA PRO A 360 -16.86 -17.61 -12.03
C PRO A 360 -16.41 -18.97 -12.61
N ARG A 361 -17.01 -19.35 -13.74
CA ARG A 361 -16.61 -20.52 -14.52
C ARG A 361 -16.00 -20.05 -15.81
N TYR A 362 -14.69 -20.26 -15.93
CA TYR A 362 -13.95 -19.82 -17.11
C TYR A 362 -14.09 -20.82 -18.25
N ASP A 363 -14.27 -20.32 -19.47
CA ASP A 363 -14.32 -21.12 -20.69
C ASP A 363 -12.94 -21.48 -21.20
N ASN A 364 -12.87 -22.59 -21.97
CA ASN A 364 -11.67 -23.05 -22.66
C ASN A 364 -10.47 -23.31 -21.74
N VAL A 365 -10.74 -23.73 -20.50
CA VAL A 365 -9.73 -24.11 -19.51
C VAL A 365 -9.92 -25.53 -19.02
N THR A 366 -8.83 -26.19 -18.62
CA THR A 366 -8.90 -27.50 -17.97
C THR A 366 -9.45 -27.39 -16.55
N PRO A 367 -9.92 -28.49 -15.94
CA PRO A 367 -10.35 -28.48 -14.53
C PRO A 367 -9.25 -28.02 -13.56
N GLU A 368 -7.99 -28.27 -13.85
CA GLU A 368 -6.85 -27.80 -13.05
C GLU A 368 -6.65 -26.29 -13.20
N GLU A 369 -6.67 -25.78 -14.42
CA GLU A 369 -6.58 -24.34 -14.69
C GLU A 369 -7.77 -23.56 -14.06
N GLN A 370 -8.97 -24.13 -14.08
CA GLN A 370 -10.13 -23.56 -13.36
C GLN A 370 -9.84 -23.43 -11.86
N GLN A 371 -9.21 -24.43 -11.23
CA GLN A 371 -8.85 -24.36 -9.81
C GLN A 371 -7.79 -23.28 -9.55
N PHE A 372 -6.83 -23.09 -10.44
CA PHE A 372 -5.85 -22.01 -10.34
C PHE A 372 -6.55 -20.65 -10.45
N LEU A 373 -7.37 -20.43 -11.48
CA LEU A 373 -8.07 -19.16 -11.73
C LEU A 373 -9.00 -18.76 -10.58
N MET A 374 -9.52 -19.73 -9.83
CA MET A 374 -10.35 -19.48 -8.64
C MET A 374 -9.56 -18.93 -7.45
N ARG A 375 -8.25 -19.15 -7.40
CA ARG A 375 -7.44 -18.86 -6.22
C ARG A 375 -6.31 -17.85 -6.48
N THR A 376 -6.25 -17.30 -7.67
CA THR A 376 -5.20 -16.38 -8.11
C THR A 376 -5.81 -15.06 -8.62
N GLY A 377 -4.99 -14.05 -8.79
CA GLY A 377 -5.36 -12.84 -9.52
C GLY A 377 -5.51 -13.13 -11.02
N VAL A 378 -6.62 -12.73 -11.61
CA VAL A 378 -6.91 -12.88 -13.05
C VAL A 378 -6.76 -11.51 -13.71
N SER A 379 -5.70 -11.35 -14.49
CA SER A 379 -5.36 -10.10 -15.19
C SER A 379 -5.92 -10.11 -16.62
N ILE A 380 -6.69 -9.10 -16.97
CA ILE A 380 -7.23 -8.86 -18.32
C ILE A 380 -6.59 -7.58 -18.86
N CYS A 381 -5.50 -7.75 -19.59
CA CYS A 381 -4.75 -6.70 -20.27
C CYS A 381 -4.14 -7.26 -21.56
N PRO A 382 -4.90 -7.27 -22.67
CA PRO A 382 -4.51 -7.97 -23.90
C PRO A 382 -3.23 -7.49 -24.56
N SER A 383 -2.85 -6.22 -24.32
CA SER A 383 -1.62 -5.64 -24.90
C SER A 383 -1.21 -4.35 -24.19
N ILE A 384 0.00 -3.89 -24.46
CA ILE A 384 0.48 -2.55 -24.06
C ILE A 384 -0.38 -1.45 -24.68
N ASP A 385 -0.81 -1.59 -25.93
CA ASP A 385 -1.64 -0.59 -26.60
C ASP A 385 -3.05 -0.47 -25.99
N TYR A 386 -3.60 -1.59 -25.54
CA TYR A 386 -4.85 -1.60 -24.78
C TYR A 386 -4.72 -0.78 -23.49
N LEU A 387 -3.63 -1.01 -22.75
CA LEU A 387 -3.36 -0.32 -21.49
C LEU A 387 -3.08 1.18 -21.73
N GLU A 388 -2.38 1.53 -22.81
CA GLU A 388 -2.14 2.91 -23.20
C GLU A 388 -3.44 3.63 -23.59
N ALA A 389 -4.34 2.98 -24.33
CA ALA A 389 -5.64 3.54 -24.69
C ALA A 389 -6.49 3.82 -23.43
N SER A 390 -6.48 2.91 -22.46
CA SER A 390 -7.12 3.09 -21.16
C SER A 390 -6.56 4.32 -20.42
N TRP A 391 -5.23 4.51 -20.42
CA TRP A 391 -4.56 5.68 -19.86
C TRP A 391 -4.95 6.99 -20.58
N GLN A 392 -5.01 7.00 -21.90
CA GLN A 392 -5.37 8.19 -22.69
C GLN A 392 -6.79 8.66 -22.39
N ASP A 393 -7.73 7.76 -22.09
CA ASP A 393 -9.07 8.13 -21.64
C ASP A 393 -9.03 8.94 -20.34
N ALA A 394 -8.27 8.47 -19.33
CA ALA A 394 -8.15 9.16 -18.06
C ALA A 394 -7.45 10.52 -18.19
N VAL A 395 -6.41 10.62 -19.04
CA VAL A 395 -5.76 11.90 -19.37
C VAL A 395 -6.74 12.88 -20.02
N ALA A 396 -7.67 12.37 -20.83
CA ALA A 396 -8.73 13.17 -21.43
C ALA A 396 -9.90 13.49 -20.48
N GLY A 397 -9.78 13.15 -19.19
CA GLY A 397 -10.78 13.44 -18.17
C GLY A 397 -12.02 12.56 -18.22
N ARG A 398 -11.92 11.32 -18.68
CA ARG A 398 -13.01 10.34 -18.72
C ARG A 398 -12.54 9.01 -18.14
N PRO A 399 -13.48 8.26 -17.52
CA PRO A 399 -13.21 6.85 -17.17
C PRO A 399 -12.84 6.05 -18.42
N ALA A 400 -11.91 5.09 -18.26
CA ALA A 400 -11.47 4.25 -19.37
C ALA A 400 -12.65 3.48 -19.97
N THR A 401 -12.73 3.48 -21.30
CA THR A 401 -13.72 2.72 -22.08
C THR A 401 -13.35 1.24 -22.17
N LEU A 402 -12.06 0.93 -22.02
CA LEU A 402 -11.47 -0.41 -22.00
C LEU A 402 -10.54 -0.53 -20.78
N PRO A 403 -11.07 -0.65 -19.56
CA PRO A 403 -10.23 -0.69 -18.37
C PRO A 403 -9.38 -1.97 -18.32
N TYR A 404 -8.15 -1.84 -17.87
CA TYR A 404 -7.39 -2.94 -17.32
C TYR A 404 -8.12 -3.46 -16.08
N VAL A 405 -8.25 -4.78 -15.96
CA VAL A 405 -8.91 -5.43 -14.84
C VAL A 405 -8.01 -6.52 -14.27
N GLU A 406 -7.79 -6.48 -12.97
CA GLU A 406 -7.24 -7.59 -12.19
C GLU A 406 -8.30 -8.03 -11.18
N ALA A 407 -8.83 -9.23 -11.36
CA ALA A 407 -9.92 -9.78 -10.57
C ALA A 407 -9.41 -10.88 -9.63
N GLU A 408 -9.81 -10.82 -8.36
CA GLU A 408 -9.50 -11.84 -7.36
C GLU A 408 -10.75 -12.30 -6.65
N LEU A 409 -10.75 -13.57 -6.24
CA LEU A 409 -11.84 -14.21 -5.51
C LEU A 409 -11.36 -14.62 -4.10
N PRO A 410 -11.11 -13.64 -3.18
CA PRO A 410 -10.51 -13.91 -1.89
C PRO A 410 -11.29 -14.92 -1.04
N SER A 411 -12.62 -15.02 -1.19
CA SER A 411 -13.42 -16.02 -0.49
C SER A 411 -13.16 -17.46 -0.94
N ALA A 412 -12.48 -17.69 -2.08
CA ALA A 412 -11.99 -19.03 -2.45
C ALA A 412 -10.83 -19.52 -1.59
N VAL A 413 -10.15 -18.60 -0.91
CA VAL A 413 -9.03 -18.88 0.01
C VAL A 413 -9.46 -18.69 1.46
N ASP A 414 -10.31 -17.70 1.72
CA ASP A 414 -10.75 -17.27 3.05
C ASP A 414 -12.27 -17.33 3.20
N SER A 415 -12.77 -18.41 3.79
CA SER A 415 -14.21 -18.61 4.05
C SER A 415 -14.76 -17.69 5.14
N THR A 416 -13.92 -16.93 5.86
CA THR A 416 -14.38 -16.00 6.90
C THR A 416 -14.95 -14.69 6.34
N LEU A 417 -14.82 -14.46 5.03
CA LEU A 417 -15.29 -13.25 4.38
C LEU A 417 -16.79 -13.22 4.11
N THR A 418 -17.46 -14.38 4.16
CA THR A 418 -18.93 -14.49 4.05
C THR A 418 -19.50 -15.31 5.20
N ASP A 419 -20.75 -15.06 5.57
CA ASP A 419 -21.46 -15.82 6.59
C ASP A 419 -22.38 -16.90 5.95
N ASP A 420 -22.40 -16.99 4.61
CA ASP A 420 -23.23 -17.88 3.81
C ASP A 420 -22.49 -18.39 2.55
N ASP A 421 -23.20 -18.98 1.60
CA ASP A 421 -22.63 -19.58 0.38
C ASP A 421 -22.29 -18.57 -0.73
N ARG A 422 -22.39 -17.25 -0.46
CA ARG A 422 -22.00 -16.20 -1.41
C ARG A 422 -20.47 -16.12 -1.55
N TRP A 423 -20.03 -15.49 -2.63
CA TRP A 423 -18.63 -15.28 -2.94
C TRP A 423 -18.30 -13.80 -2.93
N ILE A 424 -17.12 -13.46 -2.45
CA ILE A 424 -16.56 -12.10 -2.53
C ILE A 424 -15.54 -12.08 -3.65
N MET A 425 -15.73 -11.16 -4.59
CA MET A 425 -14.76 -10.85 -5.62
C MET A 425 -14.33 -9.39 -5.48
N THR A 426 -13.10 -9.14 -5.80
CA THR A 426 -12.54 -7.79 -5.83
C THR A 426 -11.82 -7.58 -7.15
N MET A 427 -12.00 -6.40 -7.76
CA MET A 427 -11.28 -6.03 -8.97
C MET A 427 -10.47 -4.76 -8.69
N PHE A 428 -9.18 -4.83 -8.93
CA PHE A 428 -8.34 -3.65 -9.10
C PHE A 428 -8.36 -3.29 -10.58
N THR A 429 -8.65 -2.02 -10.88
CA THR A 429 -8.84 -1.58 -12.27
C THR A 429 -8.19 -0.23 -12.51
N GLN A 430 -7.81 0.05 -13.73
CA GLN A 430 -7.29 1.32 -14.22
C GLN A 430 -7.72 1.55 -15.68
N TYR A 431 -8.02 2.79 -16.09
CA TYR A 431 -7.86 4.05 -15.35
C TYR A 431 -9.18 4.76 -15.14
N GLY A 432 -9.27 5.48 -14.01
CA GLY A 432 -10.27 6.51 -13.81
C GLY A 432 -9.60 7.89 -13.67
N PRO A 433 -10.25 9.00 -14.05
CA PRO A 433 -9.74 10.33 -13.81
C PRO A 433 -9.62 10.62 -12.31
N SER A 434 -8.61 11.41 -11.90
CA SER A 434 -8.31 11.66 -10.49
C SER A 434 -9.22 12.69 -9.84
N GLU A 435 -9.89 13.57 -10.61
CA GLU A 435 -10.70 14.67 -10.12
C GLU A 435 -12.20 14.32 -10.13
N ASP A 436 -12.92 14.65 -9.06
CA ASP A 436 -14.36 14.36 -8.94
C ASP A 436 -15.19 15.07 -10.01
N SER A 437 -14.80 16.28 -10.41
CA SER A 437 -15.43 17.04 -11.50
C SER A 437 -15.43 16.35 -12.86
N GLN A 438 -14.57 15.36 -13.05
CA GLN A 438 -14.43 14.56 -14.27
C GLN A 438 -15.34 13.32 -14.28
N TRP A 439 -15.95 12.98 -13.14
CA TRP A 439 -16.92 11.89 -13.00
C TRP A 439 -18.34 12.44 -13.12
N LYS A 440 -19.05 12.07 -14.18
CA LYS A 440 -20.44 12.45 -14.42
C LYS A 440 -21.39 11.45 -13.77
N ASP A 441 -22.65 11.86 -13.65
CA ASP A 441 -23.72 10.97 -13.15
C ASP A 441 -23.77 9.66 -13.96
N GLY A 442 -23.79 8.54 -13.27
CA GLY A 442 -23.81 7.20 -13.84
C GLY A 442 -22.48 6.71 -14.42
N ASP A 443 -21.36 7.49 -14.32
CA ASP A 443 -20.06 7.02 -14.81
C ASP A 443 -19.51 5.86 -13.98
N ARG A 444 -19.70 5.89 -12.67
CA ARG A 444 -19.25 4.79 -11.78
C ARG A 444 -19.97 3.48 -12.11
N GLU A 445 -21.27 3.52 -12.28
CA GLU A 445 -22.10 2.37 -12.65
C GLU A 445 -21.70 1.81 -14.03
N ARG A 446 -21.51 2.71 -15.02
CA ARG A 446 -21.04 2.30 -16.36
C ARG A 446 -19.67 1.68 -16.33
N TYR A 447 -18.75 2.26 -15.57
CA TYR A 447 -17.39 1.76 -15.42
C TYR A 447 -17.40 0.36 -14.75
N GLY A 448 -18.13 0.19 -13.67
CA GLY A 448 -18.30 -1.10 -13.00
C GLY A 448 -18.89 -2.16 -13.93
N ALA A 449 -19.95 -1.80 -14.67
CA ALA A 449 -20.53 -2.70 -15.67
C ALA A 449 -19.52 -3.09 -16.76
N THR A 450 -18.69 -2.14 -17.21
CA THR A 450 -17.63 -2.42 -18.20
C THR A 450 -16.59 -3.39 -17.64
N CYS A 451 -16.17 -3.25 -16.37
CA CYS A 451 -15.24 -4.18 -15.73
C CYS A 451 -15.84 -5.60 -15.61
N ILE A 452 -17.11 -5.69 -15.23
CA ILE A 452 -17.87 -6.96 -15.19
C ILE A 452 -17.93 -7.58 -16.60
N ASP A 453 -18.17 -6.77 -17.64
CA ASP A 453 -18.22 -7.21 -19.03
C ASP A 453 -16.87 -7.76 -19.51
N GLN A 454 -15.75 -7.16 -19.10
CA GLN A 454 -14.42 -7.68 -19.45
C GLN A 454 -14.19 -9.09 -18.89
N LEU A 455 -14.56 -9.36 -17.64
CA LEU A 455 -14.42 -10.70 -17.07
C LEU A 455 -15.42 -11.70 -17.70
N ALA A 456 -16.64 -11.25 -17.99
CA ALA A 456 -17.68 -12.08 -18.60
C ALA A 456 -17.31 -12.60 -20.01
N ARG A 457 -16.34 -11.96 -20.70
CA ARG A 457 -15.81 -12.47 -21.98
C ARG A 457 -15.12 -13.82 -21.83
N PHE A 458 -14.54 -14.08 -20.66
CA PHE A 458 -13.82 -15.30 -20.33
C PHE A 458 -14.60 -16.25 -19.42
N ALA A 459 -15.63 -15.74 -18.75
CA ALA A 459 -16.49 -16.49 -17.83
C ALA A 459 -17.97 -16.27 -18.17
N PRO A 460 -18.52 -17.00 -19.13
CA PRO A 460 -19.94 -16.90 -19.50
C PRO A 460 -20.86 -17.15 -18.30
N GLY A 461 -21.92 -16.32 -18.18
CA GLY A 461 -22.82 -16.35 -17.03
C GLY A 461 -22.35 -15.55 -15.81
N PHE A 462 -21.12 -15.04 -15.81
CA PHE A 462 -20.59 -14.26 -14.69
C PHE A 462 -21.47 -13.05 -14.31
N LYS A 463 -22.03 -12.34 -15.30
CA LYS A 463 -22.94 -11.21 -15.04
C LYS A 463 -24.15 -11.60 -14.21
N ASP A 464 -24.72 -12.76 -14.46
CA ASP A 464 -25.93 -13.24 -13.78
C ASP A 464 -25.64 -13.65 -12.33
N SER A 465 -24.38 -13.92 -12.01
CA SER A 465 -23.94 -14.24 -10.64
C SER A 465 -23.74 -13.02 -9.75
N VAL A 466 -23.65 -11.81 -10.31
CA VAL A 466 -23.40 -10.58 -9.52
C VAL A 466 -24.65 -10.17 -8.77
N LEU A 467 -24.61 -10.25 -7.44
CA LEU A 467 -25.71 -9.84 -6.55
C LEU A 467 -25.60 -8.38 -6.14
N GLU A 468 -24.41 -7.95 -5.76
CA GLU A 468 -24.10 -6.61 -5.27
C GLU A 468 -22.76 -6.15 -5.82
N HIS A 469 -22.59 -4.84 -6.00
CA HIS A 469 -21.29 -4.26 -6.31
C HIS A 469 -21.16 -2.82 -5.81
N GLU A 470 -19.92 -2.40 -5.52
CA GLU A 470 -19.55 -1.00 -5.34
C GLU A 470 -18.39 -0.63 -6.26
N VAL A 471 -18.35 0.61 -6.70
CA VAL A 471 -17.26 1.20 -7.49
C VAL A 471 -16.68 2.37 -6.72
N LEU A 472 -15.41 2.28 -6.35
CA LEU A 472 -14.69 3.32 -5.65
C LEU A 472 -13.69 3.96 -6.60
N ALA A 473 -14.06 5.11 -7.14
CA ALA A 473 -13.22 5.94 -7.99
C ALA A 473 -12.15 6.70 -7.17
N PRO A 474 -11.12 7.30 -7.78
CA PRO A 474 -10.11 8.07 -7.06
C PRO A 474 -10.66 9.10 -6.07
N PRO A 475 -11.71 9.89 -6.37
CA PRO A 475 -12.32 10.79 -5.38
C PRO A 475 -12.98 10.07 -4.19
N ASP A 476 -13.49 8.85 -4.39
CA ASP A 476 -14.07 8.06 -3.31
C ASP A 476 -12.97 7.52 -2.40
N LEU A 477 -11.82 7.11 -2.98
CA LEU A 477 -10.64 6.70 -2.21
C LEU A 477 -10.11 7.84 -1.34
N GLU A 478 -10.11 9.07 -1.85
CA GLU A 478 -9.77 10.26 -1.08
C GLU A 478 -10.76 10.50 0.06
N ARG A 479 -12.06 10.57 -0.25
CA ARG A 479 -13.12 10.86 0.70
C ARG A 479 -13.20 9.83 1.83
N ILE A 480 -13.11 8.53 1.50
CA ILE A 480 -13.29 7.44 2.47
C ILE A 480 -12.00 7.18 3.25
N PHE A 481 -10.87 7.06 2.58
CA PHE A 481 -9.61 6.58 3.18
C PHE A 481 -8.58 7.70 3.40
N GLY A 482 -8.83 8.93 2.94
CA GLY A 482 -7.89 10.05 3.03
C GLY A 482 -6.70 9.91 2.06
N LEU A 483 -6.88 9.17 0.98
CA LEU A 483 -5.88 9.01 -0.08
C LEU A 483 -5.98 10.18 -1.05
N GLN A 484 -5.33 11.28 -0.73
CA GLN A 484 -5.46 12.55 -1.49
C GLN A 484 -5.19 12.34 -2.98
N GLY A 485 -6.07 12.88 -3.84
CA GLY A 485 -6.08 12.69 -5.28
C GLY A 485 -6.32 11.24 -5.71
N GLY A 486 -6.82 10.39 -4.82
CA GLY A 486 -7.02 8.95 -5.05
C GLY A 486 -5.71 8.15 -5.17
N SER A 487 -4.57 8.74 -4.81
CA SER A 487 -3.27 8.07 -4.90
C SER A 487 -3.11 7.01 -3.82
N ILE A 488 -3.12 5.74 -4.21
CA ILE A 488 -2.94 4.61 -3.29
C ILE A 488 -1.54 4.55 -2.67
N PHE A 489 -0.57 5.25 -3.24
CA PHE A 489 0.79 5.40 -2.70
C PHE A 489 0.96 6.67 -1.85
N GLN A 490 -0.09 7.50 -1.67
CA GLN A 490 -0.03 8.81 -1.02
C GLN A 490 1.05 9.73 -1.62
N GLY A 491 1.19 9.70 -2.94
CA GLY A 491 2.14 10.47 -3.74
C GLY A 491 2.60 9.69 -4.96
N GLU A 492 2.79 10.37 -6.07
CA GLU A 492 3.24 9.75 -7.32
C GLU A 492 4.61 9.07 -7.14
N GLN A 493 4.81 7.94 -7.82
CA GLN A 493 6.06 7.16 -7.79
C GLN A 493 7.05 7.62 -8.89
N GLY A 494 7.20 8.93 -9.04
CA GLY A 494 8.18 9.51 -9.96
C GLY A 494 9.55 9.66 -9.32
N MET A 495 10.62 9.61 -10.10
CA MET A 495 12.00 9.79 -9.65
C MET A 495 12.20 11.06 -8.82
N ASN A 496 11.43 12.11 -9.10
CA ASN A 496 11.42 13.38 -8.38
C ASN A 496 10.68 13.35 -7.04
N GLN A 497 10.04 12.24 -6.69
CA GLN A 497 9.27 12.06 -5.45
C GLN A 497 9.58 10.73 -4.75
N MET A 498 10.80 10.22 -4.89
CA MET A 498 11.22 8.97 -4.27
C MET A 498 12.42 9.15 -3.33
N ALA A 499 12.61 8.21 -2.43
CA ALA A 499 13.72 8.16 -1.48
C ALA A 499 13.96 9.51 -0.75
N PHE A 500 15.08 10.15 -0.98
CA PHE A 500 15.46 11.43 -0.36
C PHE A 500 14.71 12.66 -0.90
N MET A 501 13.80 12.46 -1.88
CA MET A 501 12.89 13.49 -2.39
C MET A 501 11.47 13.34 -1.86
N ARG A 502 11.19 12.36 -0.97
CA ARG A 502 9.81 12.03 -0.55
C ARG A 502 9.57 12.35 0.93
N PRO A 503 8.58 13.21 1.30
CA PRO A 503 7.75 14.01 0.40
C PRO A 503 8.49 15.18 -0.23
N THR A 504 9.49 15.74 0.45
CA THR A 504 10.41 16.79 0.02
C THR A 504 11.81 16.51 0.57
N PRO A 505 12.88 17.08 0.03
CA PRO A 505 14.24 16.87 0.54
C PRO A 505 14.40 17.18 2.04
N ASP A 506 13.73 18.23 2.52
CA ASP A 506 13.83 18.68 3.92
C ASP A 506 13.06 17.78 4.89
N MET A 507 12.10 17.00 4.41
CA MET A 507 11.28 16.11 5.24
C MET A 507 11.46 14.63 4.90
N ALA A 508 12.38 14.27 4.01
CA ALA A 508 12.62 12.89 3.61
C ALA A 508 13.07 11.97 4.76
N GLN A 509 13.54 12.56 5.87
CA GLN A 509 13.96 11.84 7.08
C GLN A 509 12.87 11.80 8.16
N TYR A 510 11.60 11.87 7.77
CA TYR A 510 10.41 11.75 8.64
C TYR A 510 10.20 12.93 9.62
N SER A 511 11.21 13.73 9.94
CA SER A 511 11.05 14.94 10.75
C SER A 511 10.63 16.11 9.89
N THR A 512 9.95 17.09 10.52
CA THR A 512 9.56 18.35 9.88
C THR A 512 10.33 19.52 10.49
N PRO A 513 10.25 20.73 9.91
CA PRO A 513 10.79 21.95 10.55
C PRO A 513 10.14 22.28 11.90
N VAL A 514 8.91 21.84 12.16
CA VAL A 514 8.26 21.98 13.48
C VAL A 514 8.82 20.92 14.42
N ALA A 515 9.46 21.35 15.50
CA ALA A 515 10.09 20.44 16.44
C ALA A 515 9.08 19.53 17.12
N GLY A 516 9.34 18.23 17.16
CA GLY A 516 8.44 17.21 17.72
C GLY A 516 7.36 16.70 16.77
N LEU A 517 7.24 17.27 15.56
CA LEU A 517 6.33 16.80 14.53
C LEU A 517 7.05 15.90 13.53
N TYR A 518 6.46 14.72 13.28
CA TYR A 518 6.98 13.70 12.36
C TYR A 518 5.90 13.26 11.37
N LEU A 519 6.32 12.81 10.20
CA LEU A 519 5.47 12.14 9.21
C LEU A 519 5.75 10.64 9.25
N CYS A 520 4.71 9.80 9.29
CA CYS A 520 4.87 8.35 9.35
C CYS A 520 4.00 7.59 8.33
N GLY A 521 3.23 8.31 7.51
CA GLY A 521 2.37 7.73 6.46
C GLY A 521 3.12 7.35 5.19
N ALA A 522 2.43 6.71 4.25
CA ALA A 522 2.97 6.28 2.95
C ALA A 522 3.42 7.45 2.05
N GLY A 523 3.08 8.70 2.41
CA GLY A 523 3.64 9.91 1.78
C GLY A 523 5.13 10.13 2.07
N THR A 524 5.77 9.32 2.94
CA THR A 524 7.20 9.31 3.22
C THR A 524 7.88 8.10 2.56
N HIS A 525 9.21 8.04 2.60
CA HIS A 525 9.98 6.87 2.14
C HIS A 525 9.54 5.59 2.90
N PRO A 526 9.45 4.41 2.27
CA PRO A 526 9.70 4.14 0.85
C PRO A 526 8.48 4.40 -0.06
N GLY A 527 7.34 4.77 0.47
CA GLY A 527 6.09 4.95 -0.24
C GLY A 527 5.01 3.96 0.20
N GLY A 528 3.99 3.78 -0.66
CA GLY A 528 2.86 2.88 -0.41
C GLY A 528 3.16 1.40 -0.70
N GLY A 529 2.10 0.56 -0.64
CA GLY A 529 2.16 -0.88 -0.91
C GLY A 529 1.91 -1.77 0.31
N VAL A 530 1.34 -1.23 1.41
CA VAL A 530 1.13 -1.96 2.69
C VAL A 530 2.42 -2.55 3.24
N THR A 531 3.49 -1.73 3.22
CA THR A 531 4.84 -2.16 3.64
C THR A 531 5.06 -2.14 5.15
N ALA A 532 4.36 -1.26 5.89
CA ALA A 532 4.63 -0.86 7.27
C ALA A 532 6.04 -0.21 7.47
N ALA A 533 6.82 -0.06 6.40
CA ALA A 533 8.19 0.45 6.46
C ALA A 533 8.24 1.94 6.85
N SER A 534 7.33 2.77 6.32
CA SER A 534 7.27 4.20 6.68
C SER A 534 7.04 4.37 8.18
N GLY A 535 6.12 3.59 8.74
CA GLY A 535 5.84 3.61 10.18
C GLY A 535 7.02 3.13 11.04
N HIS A 536 7.67 2.05 10.64
CA HIS A 536 8.89 1.55 11.27
C HIS A 536 9.99 2.62 11.28
N ASN A 537 10.29 3.17 10.11
CA ASN A 537 11.39 4.13 9.95
C ASN A 537 11.14 5.43 10.73
N ALA A 538 9.88 5.94 10.72
CA ALA A 538 9.48 7.10 11.52
C ALA A 538 9.65 6.83 13.02
N ALA A 539 9.23 5.68 13.52
CA ALA A 539 9.43 5.29 14.91
C ALA A 539 10.92 5.23 15.28
N GLN A 540 11.76 4.61 14.42
CA GLN A 540 13.22 4.57 14.65
C GLN A 540 13.83 5.97 14.68
N LYS A 541 13.37 6.87 13.82
CA LYS A 541 13.79 8.27 13.80
C LYS A 541 13.41 8.99 15.10
N ILE A 542 12.18 8.88 15.54
CA ILE A 542 11.70 9.47 16.80
C ILE A 542 12.53 8.96 17.99
N LEU A 543 12.76 7.65 18.08
CA LEU A 543 13.55 7.05 19.14
C LEU A 543 15.04 7.47 19.10
N LYS A 544 15.61 7.64 17.90
CA LYS A 544 16.96 8.16 17.69
C LYS A 544 17.08 9.62 18.15
N ASP A 545 16.10 10.47 17.81
CA ASP A 545 16.10 11.88 18.19
C ASP A 545 15.88 12.06 19.69
N ARG A 546 15.00 11.25 20.30
CA ARG A 546 14.83 11.20 21.77
C ARG A 546 16.13 10.88 22.49
N ARG A 547 16.87 9.85 22.04
CA ARG A 547 18.16 9.47 22.65
C ARG A 547 19.21 10.57 22.53
N LYS A 548 19.17 11.39 21.48
CA LYS A 548 20.08 12.50 21.23
C LYS A 548 19.66 13.82 21.91
N ASN A 549 18.63 13.82 22.76
CA ASN A 549 18.01 15.01 23.37
C ASN A 549 17.65 16.12 22.34
N ARG A 550 17.31 15.75 21.12
CA ARG A 550 16.88 16.69 20.07
C ARG A 550 15.39 17.07 20.18
N LEU A 551 14.67 16.45 21.11
CA LEU A 551 13.26 16.73 21.40
C LEU A 551 13.16 17.62 22.64
N PRO A 552 12.15 18.51 22.72
CA PRO A 552 11.87 19.31 23.90
C PRO A 552 11.27 18.44 25.01
N TRP A 553 12.11 17.57 25.62
CA TRP A 553 11.71 16.59 26.61
C TRP A 553 11.96 17.11 28.02
N LYS A 554 10.88 17.31 28.82
CA LYS A 554 11.03 17.39 30.28
C LYS A 554 11.09 15.96 30.82
N ARG A 555 12.25 15.54 31.39
CA ARG A 555 12.33 14.30 32.15
C ARG A 555 11.22 14.31 33.22
N ARG A 556 10.24 13.45 33.13
CA ARG A 556 9.43 13.10 34.31
C ARG A 556 10.39 12.52 35.34
N SER A 557 10.58 13.23 36.46
CA SER A 557 11.18 12.63 37.64
C SER A 557 10.32 11.42 37.98
N ARG A 558 10.88 10.23 37.96
CA ARG A 558 10.27 9.07 38.60
C ARG A 558 10.07 9.45 40.07
N ALA A 559 8.88 9.91 40.41
CA ALA A 559 8.45 9.95 41.79
C ALA A 559 8.34 8.48 42.24
N GLY A 560 9.08 8.13 43.27
CA GLY A 560 9.21 6.79 43.82
C GLY A 560 7.93 6.17 44.37
#